data_ced78596272f9648fc1bef6350ffe15c
#
_entry.id   ced78596272f9648fc1bef6350ffe15c
#
_cell.length_a   1.000
_cell.length_b   1.000
_cell.length_c   1.000
_cell.angle_alpha   90.00
_cell.angle_beta   90.00
_cell.angle_gamma   90.00
#
_symmetry.space_group_name_H-M   'P 1'
#
loop_
_entity.id
_entity.type
_entity.pdbx_description
1 polymer ?
#
loop_
_entity_poly.entity_id
_entity_poly.type
_entity_poly.pdbx_seq_one_letter_code
_entity_poly.pdbx_strand_id
1 'polypeptide(L)'
;MAATIFSSFMVMLQLICVIIVVAYLLTRSKFFLEVLEGHSTIKTQIVLILIFGILSIYGTINGVEMLGAIVNVRDLGPMLAGLIGGPFVGLGAGLIGAAYRGTLGGITVVSCSLATVLAGLFGGLIWLWCKKKFCGIKVAVIFAILMEGLHCLLTLLIVRPFDQA
;
A
#
# COMPACT_ATOMS: atom_id res chain seq x y z
N MET A 1 -7.80 12.12 -26.33
CA MET A 1 -8.53 12.16 -25.04
C MET A 1 -9.27 10.85 -24.75
N ALA A 2 -10.22 10.37 -25.58
CA ALA A 2 -10.94 9.10 -25.32
C ALA A 2 -10.03 7.87 -25.24
N ALA A 3 -9.02 7.74 -26.12
CA ALA A 3 -8.07 6.65 -26.10
C ALA A 3 -7.21 6.62 -24.82
N THR A 4 -6.83 7.78 -24.30
CA THR A 4 -6.05 7.91 -23.06
C THR A 4 -6.89 7.49 -21.85
N ILE A 5 -8.17 7.91 -21.80
CA ILE A 5 -9.10 7.51 -20.73
C ILE A 5 -9.33 6.00 -20.76
N PHE A 6 -9.53 5.43 -21.96
CA PHE A 6 -9.71 3.98 -22.10
C PHE A 6 -8.47 3.19 -21.67
N SER A 7 -7.27 3.62 -22.05
CA SER A 7 -6.03 2.96 -21.62
C SER A 7 -5.84 3.04 -20.09
N SER A 8 -6.10 4.19 -19.48
CA SER A 8 -6.04 4.35 -18.02
C SER A 8 -7.04 3.43 -17.30
N PHE A 9 -8.27 3.32 -17.83
CA PHE A 9 -9.28 2.42 -17.29
C PHE A 9 -8.84 0.95 -17.37
N MET A 10 -8.23 0.52 -18.48
CA MET A 10 -7.72 -0.84 -18.64
C MET A 10 -6.59 -1.15 -17.64
N VAL A 11 -5.67 -0.21 -17.43
CA VAL A 11 -4.60 -0.37 -16.42
C VAL A 11 -5.19 -0.50 -15.01
N MET A 12 -6.18 0.33 -14.64
CA MET A 12 -6.83 0.23 -13.34
C MET A 12 -7.56 -1.11 -13.16
N LEU A 13 -8.25 -1.59 -14.20
CA LEU A 13 -8.91 -2.90 -14.18
C LEU A 13 -7.89 -4.04 -14.00
N GLN A 14 -6.76 -3.97 -14.70
CA GLN A 14 -5.68 -4.94 -14.56
C GLN A 14 -5.11 -4.95 -13.13
N LEU A 15 -4.89 -3.78 -12.52
CA LEU A 15 -4.43 -3.67 -11.15
C LEU A 15 -5.41 -4.34 -10.16
N ILE A 16 -6.71 -4.09 -10.32
CA ILE A 16 -7.74 -4.71 -9.48
C ILE A 16 -7.72 -6.23 -9.64
N CYS A 17 -7.62 -6.75 -10.87
CA CYS A 17 -7.55 -8.18 -11.12
C CYS A 17 -6.33 -8.82 -10.43
N VAL A 18 -5.15 -8.20 -10.53
CA VAL A 18 -3.93 -8.69 -9.86
C VAL A 18 -4.09 -8.69 -8.35
N ILE A 19 -4.65 -7.63 -7.77
CA ILE A 19 -4.91 -7.54 -6.33
C ILE A 19 -5.85 -8.67 -5.87
N ILE A 20 -6.93 -8.94 -6.62
CA ILE A 20 -7.88 -10.03 -6.30
C ILE A 20 -7.18 -11.39 -6.34
N VAL A 21 -6.36 -11.65 -7.37
CA VAL A 21 -5.60 -12.91 -7.48
C VAL A 21 -4.60 -13.06 -6.33
N VAL A 22 -3.84 -12.01 -6.01
CA VAL A 22 -2.90 -12.02 -4.88
C VAL A 22 -3.64 -12.25 -3.57
N ALA A 23 -4.76 -11.58 -3.33
CA ALA A 23 -5.58 -11.76 -2.14
C ALA A 23 -6.11 -13.20 -2.04
N TYR A 24 -6.59 -13.78 -3.14
CA TYR A 24 -7.05 -15.16 -3.18
C TYR A 24 -5.92 -16.15 -2.85
N LEU A 25 -4.76 -16.00 -3.46
CA LEU A 25 -3.59 -16.85 -3.19
C LEU A 25 -3.11 -16.71 -1.75
N LEU A 26 -3.08 -15.49 -1.22
CA LEU A 26 -2.71 -15.23 0.18
C LEU A 26 -3.65 -15.93 1.15
N THR A 27 -4.97 -15.84 0.94
CA THR A 27 -5.96 -16.50 1.84
C THR A 27 -5.85 -18.02 1.84
N ARG A 28 -5.25 -18.62 0.82
CA ARG A 28 -4.96 -20.05 0.72
C ARG A 28 -3.57 -20.43 1.25
N SER A 29 -2.71 -19.45 1.52
CA SER A 29 -1.34 -19.72 1.97
C SER A 29 -1.30 -20.11 3.45
N LYS A 30 -0.42 -21.04 3.81
CA LYS A 30 -0.16 -21.44 5.19
C LYS A 30 0.30 -20.24 6.05
N PHE A 31 1.08 -19.34 5.46
CA PHE A 31 1.59 -18.14 6.13
C PHE A 31 0.47 -17.20 6.59
N PHE A 32 -0.57 -17.04 5.78
CA PHE A 32 -1.71 -16.22 6.13
C PHE A 32 -2.55 -16.86 7.25
N LEU A 33 -2.75 -18.17 7.19
CA LEU A 33 -3.46 -18.92 8.22
C LEU A 33 -2.73 -18.85 9.57
N GLU A 34 -1.40 -19.03 9.59
CA GLU A 34 -0.58 -18.88 10.81
C GLU A 34 -0.76 -17.52 11.48
N VAL A 35 -0.85 -16.44 10.67
CA VAL A 35 -1.07 -15.08 11.20
C VAL A 35 -2.46 -14.93 11.79
N LEU A 36 -3.49 -15.47 11.14
CA LEU A 36 -4.87 -15.43 11.64
C LEU A 36 -5.03 -16.22 12.95
N GLU A 37 -4.29 -17.32 13.10
CA GLU A 37 -4.27 -18.14 14.30
C GLU A 37 -3.43 -17.54 15.45
N GLY A 38 -2.73 -16.44 15.18
CA GLY A 38 -1.89 -15.76 16.15
C GLY A 38 -0.50 -16.38 16.37
N HIS A 39 -0.11 -17.35 15.54
CA HIS A 39 1.17 -18.08 15.61
C HIS A 39 2.20 -17.58 14.58
N SER A 40 2.26 -16.27 14.33
CA SER A 40 3.17 -15.73 13.33
C SER A 40 4.65 -15.90 13.76
N THR A 41 5.38 -16.70 13.01
CA THR A 41 6.83 -16.85 13.16
C THR A 41 7.56 -15.70 12.46
N ILE A 42 8.83 -15.46 12.80
CA ILE A 42 9.67 -14.48 12.10
C ILE A 42 9.75 -14.81 10.59
N LYS A 43 9.81 -16.08 10.22
CA LYS A 43 9.80 -16.52 8.81
C LYS A 43 8.51 -16.09 8.10
N THR A 44 7.37 -16.30 8.73
CA THR A 44 6.05 -15.89 8.22
C THR A 44 5.99 -14.37 8.03
N GLN A 45 6.50 -13.59 8.99
CA GLN A 45 6.54 -12.13 8.88
C GLN A 45 7.40 -11.66 7.71
N ILE A 46 8.60 -12.26 7.53
CA ILE A 46 9.49 -11.93 6.41
C ILE A 46 8.82 -12.24 5.06
N VAL A 47 8.18 -13.40 4.94
CA VAL A 47 7.46 -13.77 3.71
C VAL A 47 6.35 -12.76 3.39
N LEU A 48 5.57 -12.35 4.40
CA LEU A 48 4.54 -11.33 4.21
C LEU A 48 5.11 -9.96 3.83
N ILE A 49 6.23 -9.53 4.46
CA ILE A 49 6.94 -8.31 4.09
C ILE A 49 7.33 -8.33 2.61
N LEU A 50 7.88 -9.45 2.13
CA LEU A 50 8.28 -9.58 0.73
C LEU A 50 7.08 -9.56 -0.21
N ILE A 51 6.01 -10.31 0.08
CA ILE A 51 4.82 -10.36 -0.77
C ILE A 51 4.17 -8.97 -0.88
N PHE A 52 3.92 -8.30 0.24
CA PHE A 52 3.29 -6.98 0.25
C PHE A 52 4.22 -5.87 -0.24
N GLY A 53 5.54 -6.01 -0.02
CA GLY A 53 6.55 -5.12 -0.59
C GLY A 53 6.60 -5.22 -2.11
N ILE A 54 6.57 -6.42 -2.68
CA ILE A 54 6.49 -6.64 -4.13
C ILE A 54 5.18 -6.08 -4.68
N LEU A 55 4.05 -6.27 -3.98
CA LEU A 55 2.77 -5.69 -4.38
C LEU A 55 2.82 -4.16 -4.41
N SER A 56 3.51 -3.55 -3.45
CA SER A 56 3.75 -2.09 -3.41
C SER A 56 4.60 -1.62 -4.59
N ILE A 57 5.66 -2.34 -4.94
CA ILE A 57 6.49 -2.07 -6.13
C ILE A 57 5.63 -2.19 -7.39
N TYR A 58 4.86 -3.27 -7.52
CA TYR A 58 3.98 -3.50 -8.66
C TYR A 58 2.96 -2.35 -8.84
N GLY A 59 2.35 -1.90 -7.74
CA GLY A 59 1.45 -0.74 -7.74
C GLY A 59 2.15 0.56 -8.16
N THR A 60 3.44 0.71 -7.85
CA THR A 60 4.24 1.88 -8.28
C THR A 60 4.54 1.85 -9.77
N ILE A 61 4.93 0.70 -10.32
CA ILE A 61 5.27 0.52 -11.74
C ILE A 61 4.05 0.78 -12.63
N ASN A 62 2.88 0.34 -12.20
CA ASN A 62 1.63 0.46 -12.97
C ASN A 62 0.82 1.71 -12.59
N GLY A 63 1.46 2.74 -12.02
CA GLY A 63 0.83 4.04 -11.78
C GLY A 63 0.40 4.69 -13.09
N VAL A 64 -0.76 5.36 -13.06
CA VAL A 64 -1.32 6.07 -14.21
C VAL A 64 -1.12 7.56 -14.01
N GLU A 65 -0.54 8.21 -15.01
CA GLU A 65 -0.36 9.65 -15.01
C GLU A 65 -1.71 10.34 -15.31
N MET A 66 -2.23 11.09 -14.34
CA MET A 66 -3.47 11.87 -14.48
C MET A 66 -3.23 13.29 -13.96
N LEU A 67 -3.48 14.27 -14.82
CA LEU A 67 -3.38 15.71 -14.49
C LEU A 67 -2.01 16.10 -13.88
N GLY A 68 -0.92 15.46 -14.34
CA GLY A 68 0.43 15.73 -13.84
C GLY A 68 0.82 15.00 -12.54
N ALA A 69 -0.10 14.21 -11.96
CA ALA A 69 0.16 13.36 -10.82
C ALA A 69 0.11 11.87 -11.21
N ILE A 70 0.91 11.04 -10.54
CA ILE A 70 0.88 9.59 -10.73
C ILE A 70 -0.06 8.98 -9.70
N VAL A 71 -1.26 8.59 -10.16
CA VAL A 71 -2.23 7.83 -9.36
C VAL A 71 -1.81 6.36 -9.36
N ASN A 72 -1.68 5.77 -8.20
CA ASN A 72 -1.24 4.38 -8.07
C ASN A 72 -1.85 3.73 -6.81
N VAL A 73 -1.77 2.40 -6.75
CA VAL A 73 -2.24 1.58 -5.62
C VAL A 73 -1.10 1.09 -4.73
N ARG A 74 0.04 1.78 -4.75
CA ARG A 74 1.25 1.40 -4.01
C ARG A 74 1.00 1.21 -2.52
N ASP A 75 0.27 2.13 -1.90
CA ASP A 75 0.09 2.21 -0.46
C ASP A 75 -0.80 1.07 0.07
N LEU A 76 -1.58 0.42 -0.82
CA LEU A 76 -2.43 -0.72 -0.49
C LEU A 76 -1.63 -1.91 0.06
N GLY A 77 -0.45 -2.20 -0.52
CA GLY A 77 0.43 -3.27 -0.04
C GLY A 77 0.81 -3.10 1.44
N PRO A 78 1.50 -2.02 1.81
CA PRO A 78 1.85 -1.72 3.20
C PRO A 78 0.65 -1.59 4.15
N MET A 79 -0.46 -0.99 3.72
CA MET A 79 -1.68 -0.92 4.53
C MET A 79 -2.19 -2.31 4.91
N LEU A 80 -2.33 -3.20 3.94
CA LEU A 80 -2.77 -4.58 4.19
C LEU A 80 -1.75 -5.36 5.02
N ALA A 81 -0.45 -5.19 4.73
CA ALA A 81 0.63 -5.79 5.50
C ALA A 81 0.53 -5.43 6.99
N GLY A 82 0.29 -4.14 7.28
CA GLY A 82 0.11 -3.65 8.64
C GLY A 82 -1.16 -4.18 9.31
N LEU A 83 -2.31 -4.10 8.63
CA LEU A 83 -3.60 -4.55 9.15
C LEU A 83 -3.67 -6.06 9.44
N ILE A 84 -2.85 -6.87 8.77
CA ILE A 84 -2.85 -8.34 8.89
C ILE A 84 -1.69 -8.81 9.77
N GLY A 85 -0.48 -8.32 9.52
CA GLY A 85 0.75 -8.80 10.14
C GLY A 85 1.32 -7.92 11.25
N GLY A 86 0.70 -6.78 11.52
CA GLY A 86 1.14 -5.83 12.53
C GLY A 86 2.22 -4.84 12.07
N PRO A 87 2.72 -3.98 12.99
CA PRO A 87 3.57 -2.84 12.63
C PRO A 87 4.90 -3.25 12.01
N PHE A 88 5.47 -4.36 12.42
CA PHE A 88 6.74 -4.84 11.85
C PHE A 88 6.59 -5.23 10.38
N VAL A 89 5.51 -5.95 10.05
CA VAL A 89 5.23 -6.38 8.67
C VAL A 89 4.83 -5.18 7.80
N GLY A 90 3.98 -4.28 8.34
CA GLY A 90 3.57 -3.07 7.64
C GLY A 90 4.73 -2.12 7.34
N LEU A 91 5.59 -1.85 8.33
CA LEU A 91 6.80 -1.04 8.15
C LEU A 91 7.76 -1.66 7.14
N GLY A 92 8.01 -2.97 7.23
CA GLY A 92 8.90 -3.66 6.31
C GLY A 92 8.42 -3.56 4.86
N ALA A 93 7.14 -3.81 4.61
CA ALA A 93 6.55 -3.66 3.29
C ALA A 93 6.56 -2.19 2.81
N GLY A 94 6.28 -1.24 3.72
CA GLY A 94 6.32 0.20 3.45
C GLY A 94 7.72 0.69 3.06
N LEU A 95 8.75 0.23 3.76
CA LEU A 95 10.14 0.56 3.46
C LEU A 95 10.59 0.04 2.08
N ILE A 96 10.18 -1.18 1.70
CA ILE A 96 10.45 -1.74 0.37
C ILE A 96 9.80 -0.88 -0.72
N GLY A 97 8.51 -0.54 -0.56
CA GLY A 97 7.79 0.31 -1.51
C GLY A 97 8.36 1.72 -1.59
N ALA A 98 8.69 2.34 -0.45
CA ALA A 98 9.29 3.66 -0.37
C ALA A 98 10.69 3.70 -0.98
N ALA A 99 11.52 2.70 -0.72
CA ALA A 99 12.85 2.59 -1.31
C ALA A 99 12.78 2.52 -2.84
N TYR A 100 11.90 1.67 -3.38
CA TYR A 100 11.69 1.61 -4.83
C TYR A 100 11.14 2.93 -5.39
N ARG A 101 10.18 3.58 -4.70
CA ARG A 101 9.69 4.91 -5.12
C ARG A 101 10.81 5.95 -5.15
N GLY A 102 11.74 5.86 -4.20
CA GLY A 102 12.92 6.72 -4.13
C GLY A 102 13.81 6.64 -5.37
N THR A 103 13.94 5.46 -5.99
CA THR A 103 14.76 5.27 -7.20
C THR A 103 14.17 5.93 -8.45
N LEU A 104 12.87 6.20 -8.48
CA LEU A 104 12.20 6.78 -9.64
C LEU A 104 12.35 8.31 -9.75
N GLY A 105 12.71 8.98 -8.65
CA GLY A 105 12.84 10.44 -8.63
C GLY A 105 11.50 11.17 -8.73
N GLY A 106 11.58 12.48 -9.02
CA GLY A 106 10.41 13.36 -9.17
C GLY A 106 10.06 14.18 -7.93
N ILE A 107 9.24 15.21 -8.10
CA ILE A 107 8.91 16.20 -7.06
C ILE A 107 8.14 15.60 -5.87
N THR A 108 7.36 14.55 -6.09
CA THR A 108 6.52 13.89 -5.07
C THR A 108 7.21 12.71 -4.38
N VAL A 109 8.51 12.47 -4.60
CA VAL A 109 9.23 11.31 -4.03
C VAL A 109 9.11 11.29 -2.51
N VAL A 110 9.38 12.42 -1.86
CA VAL A 110 9.41 12.49 -0.40
C VAL A 110 8.02 12.28 0.20
N SER A 111 7.00 12.99 -0.31
CA SER A 111 5.62 12.86 0.17
C SER A 111 5.08 11.45 -0.04
N CYS A 112 5.28 10.90 -1.24
CA CYS A 112 4.84 9.56 -1.58
C CYS A 112 5.54 8.47 -0.75
N SER A 113 6.88 8.54 -0.61
CA SER A 113 7.62 7.56 0.19
C SER A 113 7.24 7.60 1.66
N LEU A 114 7.06 8.80 2.21
CA LEU A 114 6.61 9.00 3.57
C LEU A 114 5.20 8.44 3.79
N ALA A 115 4.26 8.74 2.89
CA ALA A 115 2.90 8.20 2.93
C ALA A 115 2.89 6.66 2.93
N THR A 116 3.70 6.03 2.06
CA THR A 116 3.81 4.58 1.96
C THR A 116 4.30 3.93 3.27
N VAL A 117 5.31 4.53 3.92
CA VAL A 117 5.82 4.03 5.21
C VAL A 117 4.77 4.23 6.32
N LEU A 118 4.14 5.41 6.37
CA LEU A 118 3.09 5.70 7.35
C LEU A 118 1.87 4.79 7.16
N ALA A 119 1.50 4.45 5.93
CA ALA A 119 0.43 3.52 5.62
C ALA A 119 0.66 2.15 6.28
N GLY A 120 1.87 1.61 6.18
CA GLY A 120 2.25 0.37 6.83
C GLY A 120 2.27 0.47 8.36
N LEU A 121 2.83 1.55 8.90
CA LEU A 121 2.90 1.79 10.34
C LEU A 121 1.51 1.92 10.96
N PHE A 122 0.65 2.78 10.40
CA PHE A 122 -0.69 3.02 10.94
C PHE A 122 -1.59 1.78 10.79
N GLY A 123 -1.49 1.04 9.68
CA GLY A 123 -2.14 -0.26 9.55
C GLY A 123 -1.76 -1.21 10.69
N GLY A 124 -0.46 -1.26 11.02
CA GLY A 124 0.05 -2.06 12.14
C GLY A 124 -0.41 -1.58 13.51
N LEU A 125 -0.52 -0.27 13.73
CA LEU A 125 -1.06 0.29 14.97
C LEU A 125 -2.55 -0.04 15.16
N ILE A 126 -3.33 -0.01 14.09
CA ILE A 126 -4.73 -0.45 14.08
C ILE A 126 -4.82 -1.93 14.47
N TRP A 127 -3.95 -2.79 13.91
CA TRP A 127 -3.88 -4.20 14.28
C TRP A 127 -3.58 -4.40 15.77
N LEU A 128 -2.67 -3.63 16.37
CA LEU A 128 -2.40 -3.64 17.80
C LEU A 128 -3.64 -3.21 18.61
N TRP A 129 -4.32 -2.15 18.17
CA TRP A 129 -5.56 -1.67 18.81
C TRP A 129 -6.68 -2.72 18.77
N CYS A 130 -6.77 -3.47 17.68
CA CYS A 130 -7.71 -4.59 17.55
C CYS A 130 -7.23 -5.90 18.19
N LYS A 131 -6.34 -5.81 19.19
CA LYS A 131 -5.85 -6.96 19.99
C LYS A 131 -5.20 -8.03 19.11
N LYS A 132 -4.39 -7.62 18.15
CA LYS A 132 -3.66 -8.49 17.22
C LYS A 132 -4.57 -9.34 16.32
N LYS A 133 -5.73 -8.80 15.96
CA LYS A 133 -6.66 -9.42 15.03
C LYS A 133 -7.01 -8.44 13.91
N PHE A 134 -7.46 -8.95 12.78
CA PHE A 134 -7.99 -8.11 11.72
C PHE A 134 -9.28 -7.43 12.16
N CYS A 135 -9.31 -6.10 12.08
CA CYS A 135 -10.42 -5.27 12.60
C CYS A 135 -11.69 -5.30 11.75
N GLY A 136 -11.70 -6.06 10.68
CA GLY A 136 -12.84 -6.12 9.76
C GLY A 136 -12.78 -5.10 8.61
N ILE A 137 -13.60 -5.36 7.59
CA ILE A 137 -13.58 -4.63 6.32
C ILE A 137 -13.93 -3.15 6.50
N LYS A 138 -14.89 -2.82 7.37
CA LYS A 138 -15.31 -1.43 7.61
C LYS A 138 -14.14 -0.56 8.09
N VAL A 139 -13.37 -1.05 9.06
CA VAL A 139 -12.20 -0.35 9.59
C VAL A 139 -11.12 -0.22 8.50
N ALA A 140 -10.88 -1.27 7.72
CA ALA A 140 -9.92 -1.24 6.62
C ALA A 140 -10.28 -0.20 5.54
N VAL A 141 -11.56 -0.09 5.18
CA VAL A 141 -12.02 0.90 4.18
C VAL A 141 -11.90 2.33 4.73
N ILE A 142 -12.34 2.58 5.97
CA ILE A 142 -12.20 3.91 6.59
C ILE A 142 -10.73 4.28 6.69
N PHE A 143 -9.87 3.35 7.10
CA PHE A 143 -8.44 3.56 7.18
C PHE A 143 -7.84 3.89 5.81
N ALA A 144 -8.21 3.18 4.75
CA ALA A 144 -7.75 3.46 3.39
C ALA A 144 -8.12 4.88 2.94
N ILE A 145 -9.37 5.31 3.15
CA ILE A 145 -9.84 6.67 2.81
C ILE A 145 -9.03 7.73 3.58
N LEU A 146 -8.80 7.52 4.87
CA LEU A 146 -8.03 8.46 5.69
C LEU A 146 -6.56 8.53 5.27
N MET A 147 -5.97 7.39 4.90
CA MET A 147 -4.58 7.33 4.43
C MET A 147 -4.41 8.03 3.08
N GLU A 148 -5.32 7.84 2.13
CA GLU A 148 -5.28 8.57 0.86
C GLU A 148 -5.46 10.08 1.07
N GLY A 149 -6.34 10.48 1.97
CA GLY A 149 -6.48 11.88 2.38
C GLY A 149 -5.19 12.46 3.00
N LEU A 150 -4.53 11.68 3.86
CA LEU A 150 -3.24 12.06 4.44
C LEU A 150 -2.13 12.14 3.36
N HIS A 151 -2.11 11.21 2.41
CA HIS A 151 -1.17 11.23 1.29
C HIS A 151 -1.34 12.51 0.45
N CYS A 152 -2.57 12.87 0.08
CA CYS A 152 -2.86 14.12 -0.62
C CYS A 152 -2.40 15.34 0.20
N LEU A 153 -2.69 15.37 1.51
CA LEU A 153 -2.26 16.45 2.39
C LEU A 153 -0.73 16.57 2.47
N LEU A 154 -0.02 15.46 2.62
CA LEU A 154 1.45 15.44 2.62
C LEU A 154 2.02 15.97 1.30
N THR A 155 1.41 15.61 0.18
CA THR A 155 1.84 16.10 -1.13
C THR A 155 1.66 17.61 -1.22
N LEU A 156 0.51 18.15 -0.83
CA LEU A 156 0.26 19.60 -0.81
C LEU A 156 1.20 20.37 0.14
N LEU A 157 1.59 19.77 1.26
CA LEU A 157 2.46 20.44 2.24
C LEU A 157 3.94 20.38 1.85
N ILE A 158 4.38 19.31 1.23
CA ILE A 158 5.81 19.07 0.95
C ILE A 158 6.20 19.57 -0.44
N VAL A 159 5.33 19.43 -1.45
CA VAL A 159 5.61 19.86 -2.83
C VAL A 159 5.38 21.36 -2.95
N ARG A 160 6.42 22.08 -3.33
CA ARG A 160 6.36 23.51 -3.61
C ARG A 160 7.11 23.80 -4.93
N PRO A 161 6.62 24.68 -5.79
CA PRO A 161 5.38 25.48 -5.67
C PRO A 161 4.11 24.62 -5.82
N PHE A 162 3.00 25.08 -5.24
CA PHE A 162 1.72 24.33 -5.19
C PHE A 162 1.08 24.06 -6.56
N ASP A 163 1.46 24.81 -7.58
CA ASP A 163 1.03 24.63 -8.98
C ASP A 163 1.60 23.37 -9.65
N GLN A 164 2.55 22.68 -8.99
CA GLN A 164 3.16 21.44 -9.45
C GLN A 164 2.72 20.21 -8.62
N ALA A 165 1.88 20.40 -7.62
CA ALA A 165 1.35 19.36 -6.77
C ALA A 165 -0.06 18.96 -7.23
#